data_478c39d63701083e8a8c5f428f933f1e
#
_entry.id   478c39d63701083e8a8c5f428f933f1e
#
_cell.length_a   1.000
_cell.length_b   1.000
_cell.length_c   1.000
_cell.angle_alpha   90.00
_cell.angle_beta   90.00
_cell.angle_gamma   90.00
#
_symmetry.space_group_name_H-M   'P 1'
#
loop_
_entity.id
_entity.type
_entity.pdbx_description
1 polymer ?
#
loop_
_entity_poly.entity_id
_entity_poly.type
_entity_poly.pdbx_seq_one_letter_code
_entity_poly.pdbx_strand_id
1 'polypeptide(L)'
;MKIIKTLVVGGGFGGMAVALRARAMGHEVTLIDRLGVLGGRAQIITRNGYKYDTGPTVITAPFLFEELFNLFNENIKDYIKFVPLEPWYRFYFHDSTTFDYSSSISKTKKEIAKFSPEDSEGYESLLKESEEIFNIGFTKLSAQPFTSFWTMIKQIPYLIKLKSYLSVSSFVSKYIKNTKIL
;
A
#
# COMPACT_ATOMS: atom_id res chain seq x y z
N MET A 1 20.05 -20.04 26.35
CA MET A 1 19.95 -19.75 24.89
C MET A 1 20.92 -18.66 24.53
N LYS A 2 21.65 -18.79 23.40
CA LYS A 2 22.55 -17.71 22.93
C LYS A 2 21.70 -16.58 22.36
N ILE A 3 21.85 -15.37 22.91
CA ILE A 3 21.13 -14.19 22.39
C ILE A 3 21.68 -13.81 21.00
N ILE A 4 20.82 -13.72 20.02
CA ILE A 4 21.21 -13.28 18.67
C ILE A 4 21.28 -11.75 18.67
N LYS A 5 22.42 -11.21 18.25
CA LYS A 5 22.59 -9.77 18.05
C LYS A 5 22.33 -9.41 16.59
N THR A 6 21.46 -8.43 16.38
CA THR A 6 21.05 -7.98 15.04
C THR A 6 21.31 -6.50 14.88
N LEU A 7 22.06 -6.14 13.85
CA LEU A 7 22.27 -4.75 13.44
C LEU A 7 21.41 -4.47 12.21
N VAL A 8 20.54 -3.48 12.31
CA VAL A 8 19.72 -2.97 11.20
C VAL A 8 20.25 -1.62 10.76
N VAL A 9 20.59 -1.50 9.49
CA VAL A 9 21.11 -0.26 8.90
C VAL A 9 20.03 0.39 8.05
N GLY A 10 19.61 1.60 8.47
CA GLY A 10 18.53 2.37 7.84
C GLY A 10 17.25 2.34 8.65
N GLY A 11 16.82 3.51 9.11
CA GLY A 11 15.63 3.75 9.97
C GLY A 11 14.39 4.21 9.19
N GLY A 12 14.26 3.84 7.90
CA GLY A 12 12.99 3.97 7.17
C GLY A 12 11.97 2.91 7.59
N PHE A 13 10.75 2.93 7.06
CA PHE A 13 9.69 1.98 7.44
C PHE A 13 10.14 0.51 7.34
N GLY A 14 10.84 0.14 6.27
CA GLY A 14 11.36 -1.23 6.13
C GLY A 14 12.33 -1.63 7.24
N GLY A 15 13.30 -0.76 7.54
CA GLY A 15 14.28 -1.02 8.60
C GLY A 15 13.64 -1.07 9.99
N MET A 16 12.73 -0.14 10.29
CA MET A 16 11.97 -0.17 11.55
C MET A 16 11.13 -1.44 11.68
N ALA A 17 10.44 -1.86 10.61
CA ALA A 17 9.66 -3.11 10.61
C ALA A 17 10.52 -4.35 10.84
N VAL A 18 11.70 -4.42 10.21
CA VAL A 18 12.67 -5.50 10.45
C VAL A 18 13.18 -5.49 11.89
N ALA A 19 13.54 -4.31 12.40
CA ALA A 19 14.03 -4.17 13.78
C ALA A 19 13.00 -4.62 14.81
N LEU A 20 11.73 -4.20 14.64
CA LEU A 20 10.63 -4.60 15.52
C LEU A 20 10.38 -6.11 15.46
N ARG A 21 10.31 -6.71 14.27
CA ARG A 21 10.11 -8.16 14.13
C ARG A 21 11.28 -8.96 14.74
N ALA A 22 12.53 -8.55 14.50
CA ALA A 22 13.68 -9.19 15.12
C ALA A 22 13.63 -9.08 16.66
N ARG A 23 13.22 -7.92 17.18
CA ARG A 23 13.04 -7.72 18.62
C ARG A 23 11.95 -8.63 19.20
N ALA A 24 10.81 -8.76 18.51
CA ALA A 24 9.73 -9.67 18.90
C ALA A 24 10.16 -11.14 18.89
N MET A 25 11.13 -11.51 18.03
CA MET A 25 11.75 -12.85 18.01
C MET A 25 12.79 -13.04 19.13
N GLY A 26 13.03 -12.07 20.00
CA GLY A 26 13.95 -12.14 21.12
C GLY A 26 15.39 -11.76 20.80
N HIS A 27 15.65 -11.12 19.65
CA HIS A 27 16.99 -10.63 19.33
C HIS A 27 17.34 -9.37 20.14
N GLU A 28 18.61 -9.18 20.42
CA GLU A 28 19.17 -7.89 20.82
C GLU A 28 19.39 -7.05 19.56
N VAL A 29 18.59 -6.00 19.37
CA VAL A 29 18.55 -5.23 18.11
C VAL A 29 19.17 -3.85 18.29
N THR A 30 20.08 -3.52 17.40
CA THR A 30 20.59 -2.15 17.21
C THR A 30 20.14 -1.63 15.86
N LEU A 31 19.41 -0.49 15.84
CA LEU A 31 19.02 0.20 14.63
C LEU A 31 19.89 1.46 14.47
N ILE A 32 20.53 1.61 13.33
CA ILE A 32 21.33 2.80 13.01
C ILE A 32 20.83 3.46 11.73
N ASP A 33 20.85 4.79 11.72
CA ASP A 33 20.58 5.60 10.52
C ASP A 33 21.64 6.69 10.38
N ARG A 34 21.91 7.12 9.15
CA ARG A 34 22.84 8.22 8.92
C ARG A 34 22.25 9.59 9.30
N LEU A 35 20.91 9.68 9.36
CA LEU A 35 20.18 10.89 9.73
C LEU A 35 19.87 10.90 11.22
N GLY A 36 19.78 12.09 11.81
CA GLY A 36 19.45 12.25 13.23
C GLY A 36 17.99 11.91 13.58
N VAL A 37 17.15 11.60 12.59
CA VAL A 37 15.73 11.25 12.77
C VAL A 37 15.40 10.02 11.91
N LEU A 38 14.50 9.19 12.45
CA LEU A 38 13.98 8.02 11.73
C LEU A 38 12.88 8.43 10.75
N GLY A 39 12.46 7.49 9.89
CA GLY A 39 11.38 7.67 8.94
C GLY A 39 11.81 7.56 7.47
N GLY A 40 13.09 7.76 7.15
CA GLY A 40 13.59 7.66 5.78
C GLY A 40 12.89 8.65 4.85
N ARG A 41 12.20 8.15 3.82
CA ARG A 41 11.41 8.98 2.90
C ARG A 41 10.10 9.52 3.47
N ALA A 42 9.66 9.05 4.62
CA ALA A 42 8.45 9.50 5.31
C ALA A 42 8.77 10.46 6.47
N GLN A 43 9.77 11.31 6.28
CA GLN A 43 10.17 12.32 7.26
C GLN A 43 9.37 13.61 7.10
N ILE A 44 9.34 14.37 8.18
CA ILE A 44 8.89 15.77 8.18
C ILE A 44 10.11 16.66 8.22
N ILE A 45 10.24 17.56 7.24
CA ILE A 45 11.27 18.59 7.22
C ILE A 45 10.68 19.86 7.80
N THR A 46 11.36 20.43 8.82
CA THR A 46 11.02 21.76 9.36
C THR A 46 12.02 22.76 8.81
N ARG A 47 11.52 23.80 8.14
CA ARG A 47 12.33 24.90 7.63
C ARG A 47 11.62 26.23 7.82
N ASN A 48 12.31 27.20 8.43
CA ASN A 48 11.79 28.55 8.69
C ASN A 48 10.43 28.55 9.41
N GLY A 49 10.22 27.62 10.37
CA GLY A 49 8.96 27.49 11.13
C GLY A 49 7.85 26.71 10.41
N TYR A 50 8.03 26.36 9.13
CA TYR A 50 7.09 25.54 8.36
C TYR A 50 7.46 24.06 8.42
N LYS A 51 6.45 23.20 8.46
CA LYS A 51 6.60 21.73 8.39
C LYS A 51 6.18 21.23 7.01
N TYR A 52 7.03 20.41 6.40
CA TYR A 52 6.80 19.82 5.09
C TYR A 52 6.85 18.30 5.22
N ASP A 53 5.78 17.64 4.82
CA ASP A 53 5.77 16.20 4.63
C ASP A 53 6.54 15.87 3.35
N THR A 54 7.58 15.02 3.46
CA THR A 54 8.46 14.70 2.32
C THR A 54 8.16 13.34 1.70
N GLY A 55 7.16 12.66 2.20
CA GLY A 55 6.83 11.30 1.79
C GLY A 55 5.34 11.06 1.60
N PRO A 56 4.93 9.81 1.63
CA PRO A 56 3.53 9.44 1.49
C PRO A 56 2.71 10.01 2.66
N THR A 57 1.69 10.80 2.32
CA THR A 57 0.75 11.39 3.27
C THR A 57 -0.51 10.54 3.45
N VAL A 58 -0.74 9.60 2.53
CA VAL A 58 -1.88 8.69 2.54
C VAL A 58 -1.42 7.27 2.90
N ILE A 59 -1.99 6.72 3.97
CA ILE A 59 -1.74 5.35 4.40
C ILE A 59 -2.79 4.44 3.77
N THR A 60 -2.37 3.60 2.83
CA THR A 60 -3.26 2.68 2.09
C THR A 60 -3.43 1.32 2.75
N ALA A 61 -2.52 0.95 3.67
CA ALA A 61 -2.53 -0.35 4.35
C ALA A 61 -2.29 -0.18 5.86
N PRO A 62 -3.24 0.41 6.61
CA PRO A 62 -3.09 0.66 8.05
C PRO A 62 -2.90 -0.63 8.85
N PHE A 63 -3.46 -1.75 8.42
CA PHE A 63 -3.32 -3.06 9.07
C PHE A 63 -1.86 -3.54 9.20
N LEU A 64 -0.96 -3.12 8.32
CA LEU A 64 0.48 -3.44 8.43
C LEU A 64 1.14 -2.75 9.63
N PHE A 65 0.65 -1.58 10.01
CA PHE A 65 1.10 -0.92 11.23
C PHE A 65 0.49 -1.58 12.46
N GLU A 66 -0.80 -1.92 12.42
CA GLU A 66 -1.48 -2.64 13.50
C GLU A 66 -0.77 -3.96 13.81
N GLU A 67 -0.33 -4.70 12.78
CA GLU A 67 0.45 -5.93 12.94
C GLU A 67 1.73 -5.69 13.76
N LEU A 68 2.47 -4.60 13.51
CA LEU A 68 3.71 -4.29 14.22
C LEU A 68 3.45 -3.95 15.70
N PHE A 69 2.39 -3.21 16.01
CA PHE A 69 2.01 -2.91 17.40
C PHE A 69 1.55 -4.17 18.14
N ASN A 70 0.79 -5.03 17.48
CA ASN A 70 0.34 -6.30 18.04
C ASN A 70 1.48 -7.25 18.44
N LEU A 71 2.66 -7.16 17.79
CA LEU A 71 3.85 -7.94 18.20
C LEU A 71 4.29 -7.67 19.64
N PHE A 72 3.92 -6.50 20.19
CA PHE A 72 4.28 -6.06 21.55
C PHE A 72 3.05 -5.94 22.46
N ASN A 73 1.89 -6.45 22.06
CA ASN A 73 0.62 -6.31 22.75
C ASN A 73 0.20 -4.84 22.96
N GLU A 74 0.61 -3.97 22.04
CA GLU A 74 0.28 -2.54 22.05
C GLU A 74 -0.90 -2.27 21.10
N ASN A 75 -1.76 -1.30 21.49
CA ASN A 75 -2.85 -0.86 20.63
C ASN A 75 -2.43 0.40 19.85
N ILE A 76 -2.35 0.30 18.54
CA ILE A 76 -1.94 1.42 17.68
C ILE A 76 -2.80 2.68 17.90
N LYS A 77 -4.07 2.54 18.28
CA LYS A 77 -4.98 3.67 18.51
C LYS A 77 -4.57 4.57 19.67
N ASP A 78 -3.74 4.06 20.57
CA ASP A 78 -3.21 4.84 21.70
C ASP A 78 -2.08 5.78 21.24
N TYR A 79 -1.52 5.54 20.05
CA TYR A 79 -0.38 6.27 19.47
C TYR A 79 -0.73 7.05 18.22
N ILE A 80 -1.59 6.47 17.34
CA ILE A 80 -1.88 7.01 16.01
C ILE A 80 -3.39 7.02 15.77
N LYS A 81 -3.91 8.18 15.35
CA LYS A 81 -5.29 8.32 14.89
C LYS A 81 -5.30 8.37 13.37
N PHE A 82 -5.76 7.31 12.73
CA PHE A 82 -6.05 7.33 11.30
C PHE A 82 -7.38 8.05 11.04
N VAL A 83 -7.37 8.95 10.07
CA VAL A 83 -8.56 9.68 9.64
C VAL A 83 -8.87 9.25 8.21
N PRO A 84 -10.03 8.63 7.94
CA PRO A 84 -10.41 8.28 6.59
C PRO A 84 -10.59 9.53 5.73
N LEU A 85 -10.09 9.48 4.51
CA LEU A 85 -10.26 10.54 3.53
C LEU A 85 -11.56 10.31 2.71
N GLU A 86 -12.26 11.41 2.42
CA GLU A 86 -13.44 11.37 1.55
C GLU A 86 -13.53 12.70 0.77
N PRO A 87 -13.39 12.69 -0.55
CA PRO A 87 -12.98 11.54 -1.36
C PRO A 87 -11.52 11.13 -1.08
N TRP A 88 -11.13 9.93 -1.46
CA TRP A 88 -9.73 9.49 -1.42
C TRP A 88 -8.86 10.34 -2.33
N TYR A 89 -9.36 10.57 -3.57
CA TYR A 89 -8.70 11.40 -4.58
C TYR A 89 -9.74 12.20 -5.33
N ARG A 90 -9.41 13.46 -5.67
CA ARG A 90 -10.15 14.27 -6.63
C ARG A 90 -9.25 14.59 -7.81
N PHE A 91 -9.67 14.17 -8.98
CA PHE A 91 -9.00 14.45 -10.24
C PHE A 91 -9.64 15.68 -10.89
N TYR A 92 -8.81 16.61 -11.33
CA TYR A 92 -9.20 17.79 -12.09
C TYR A 92 -8.73 17.62 -13.51
N PHE A 93 -9.65 17.62 -14.46
CA PHE A 93 -9.32 17.52 -15.87
C PHE A 93 -9.19 18.91 -16.50
N HIS A 94 -8.49 19.00 -17.65
CA HIS A 94 -8.23 20.24 -18.37
C HIS A 94 -9.50 20.95 -18.87
N ASP A 95 -10.62 20.24 -19.02
CA ASP A 95 -11.93 20.77 -19.40
C ASP A 95 -12.78 21.18 -18.19
N SER A 96 -12.14 21.38 -17.03
CA SER A 96 -12.77 21.77 -15.76
C SER A 96 -13.74 20.74 -15.18
N THR A 97 -13.87 19.55 -15.76
CA THR A 97 -14.61 18.47 -15.10
C THR A 97 -13.78 17.84 -14.00
N THR A 98 -14.45 17.23 -13.03
CA THR A 98 -13.82 16.54 -11.89
C THR A 98 -14.31 15.12 -11.79
N PHE A 99 -13.46 14.25 -11.23
CA PHE A 99 -13.79 12.88 -10.87
C PHE A 99 -13.36 12.62 -9.44
N ASP A 100 -14.30 12.25 -8.58
CA ASP A 100 -14.06 11.89 -7.19
C ASP A 100 -13.95 10.37 -7.03
N TYR A 101 -12.79 9.90 -6.61
CA TYR A 101 -12.60 8.51 -6.24
C TYR A 101 -12.79 8.34 -4.72
N SER A 102 -13.76 7.53 -4.34
CA SER A 102 -14.30 7.45 -2.98
C SER A 102 -14.22 6.03 -2.42
N SER A 103 -14.30 5.89 -1.09
CA SER A 103 -14.44 4.61 -0.39
C SER A 103 -15.75 3.89 -0.73
N SER A 104 -16.77 4.63 -1.13
CA SER A 104 -18.08 4.09 -1.48
C SER A 104 -18.14 3.68 -2.94
N ILE A 105 -18.32 2.38 -3.20
CA ILE A 105 -18.51 1.83 -4.55
C ILE A 105 -19.66 2.55 -5.28
N SER A 106 -20.77 2.78 -4.59
CA SER A 106 -21.93 3.45 -5.20
C SER A 106 -21.66 4.90 -5.58
N LYS A 107 -20.86 5.65 -4.78
CA LYS A 107 -20.45 7.01 -5.13
C LYS A 107 -19.51 7.00 -6.32
N THR A 108 -18.50 6.15 -6.31
CA THR A 108 -17.54 6.02 -7.43
C THR A 108 -18.25 5.61 -8.74
N LYS A 109 -19.21 4.67 -8.68
CA LYS A 109 -20.03 4.31 -9.84
C LYS A 109 -20.79 5.51 -10.40
N LYS A 110 -21.37 6.37 -9.56
CA LYS A 110 -22.05 7.59 -9.99
C LYS A 110 -21.07 8.57 -10.65
N GLU A 111 -19.86 8.68 -10.13
CA GLU A 111 -18.82 9.52 -10.75
C GLU A 111 -18.41 8.98 -12.12
N ILE A 112 -18.19 7.66 -12.25
CA ILE A 112 -17.89 7.00 -13.53
C ILE A 112 -19.03 7.24 -14.53
N ALA A 113 -20.28 7.09 -14.10
CA ALA A 113 -21.43 7.24 -14.95
C ALA A 113 -21.58 8.64 -15.57
N LYS A 114 -20.99 9.69 -14.97
CA LYS A 114 -20.93 11.03 -15.58
C LYS A 114 -20.12 11.06 -16.87
N PHE A 115 -19.15 10.16 -17.01
CA PHE A 115 -18.27 10.07 -18.18
C PHE A 115 -18.66 8.92 -19.12
N SER A 116 -19.08 7.79 -18.57
CA SER A 116 -19.50 6.60 -19.29
C SER A 116 -20.43 5.75 -18.42
N PRO A 117 -21.74 5.76 -18.67
CA PRO A 117 -22.68 4.89 -17.94
C PRO A 117 -22.34 3.40 -18.04
N GLU A 118 -21.88 2.95 -19.21
CA GLU A 118 -21.50 1.54 -19.45
C GLU A 118 -20.33 1.10 -18.59
N ASP A 119 -19.34 1.96 -18.38
CA ASP A 119 -18.16 1.66 -17.56
C ASP A 119 -18.49 1.56 -16.06
N SER A 120 -19.59 2.15 -15.63
CA SER A 120 -20.07 2.07 -14.25
C SER A 120 -20.37 0.62 -13.82
N GLU A 121 -20.86 -0.23 -14.72
CA GLU A 121 -21.07 -1.66 -14.45
C GLU A 121 -19.75 -2.43 -14.50
N GLY A 122 -18.87 -2.08 -15.45
CA GLY A 122 -17.53 -2.65 -15.57
C GLY A 122 -16.69 -2.47 -14.31
N TYR A 123 -16.89 -1.36 -13.59
CA TYR A 123 -16.15 -1.05 -12.36
C TYR A 123 -16.31 -2.11 -11.26
N GLU A 124 -17.49 -2.70 -11.07
CA GLU A 124 -17.68 -3.75 -10.05
C GLU A 124 -16.89 -5.02 -10.42
N SER A 125 -16.86 -5.36 -11.70
CA SER A 125 -16.07 -6.49 -12.19
C SER A 125 -14.57 -6.25 -12.01
N LEU A 126 -14.11 -5.02 -12.26
CA LEU A 126 -12.74 -4.60 -12.01
C LEU A 126 -12.37 -4.74 -10.52
N LEU A 127 -13.24 -4.28 -9.61
CA LEU A 127 -13.01 -4.39 -8.17
C LEU A 127 -12.90 -5.85 -7.73
N LYS A 128 -13.79 -6.73 -8.20
CA LYS A 128 -13.77 -8.14 -7.86
C LYS A 128 -12.47 -8.83 -8.31
N GLU A 129 -12.02 -8.58 -9.55
CA GLU A 129 -10.74 -9.14 -9.99
C GLU A 129 -9.55 -8.51 -9.24
N SER A 130 -9.60 -7.21 -8.93
CA SER A 130 -8.58 -6.54 -8.14
C SER A 130 -8.47 -7.08 -6.73
N GLU A 131 -9.60 -7.46 -6.12
CA GLU A 131 -9.63 -8.12 -4.81
C GLU A 131 -8.94 -9.50 -4.85
N GLU A 132 -9.16 -10.29 -5.90
CA GLU A 132 -8.44 -11.55 -6.07
C GLU A 132 -6.92 -11.34 -6.21
N ILE A 133 -6.51 -10.33 -7.00
CA ILE A 133 -5.10 -9.96 -7.16
C ILE A 133 -4.51 -9.54 -5.82
N PHE A 134 -5.21 -8.72 -5.04
CA PHE A 134 -4.77 -8.28 -3.72
C PHE A 134 -4.63 -9.47 -2.77
N ASN A 135 -5.63 -10.33 -2.68
CA ASN A 135 -5.64 -11.48 -1.78
C ASN A 135 -4.53 -12.49 -2.07
N ILE A 136 -4.14 -12.67 -3.32
CA ILE A 136 -3.06 -13.58 -3.68
C ILE A 136 -1.71 -12.86 -3.69
N GLY A 137 -1.62 -11.73 -4.38
CA GLY A 137 -0.37 -11.02 -4.60
C GLY A 137 0.14 -10.34 -3.33
N PHE A 138 -0.73 -9.61 -2.66
CA PHE A 138 -0.34 -8.81 -1.50
C PHE A 138 -0.34 -9.61 -0.20
N THR A 139 -1.35 -10.47 0.05
CA THR A 139 -1.42 -11.20 1.33
C THR A 139 -0.63 -12.50 1.34
N LYS A 140 -0.65 -13.28 0.25
CA LYS A 140 0.03 -14.59 0.22
C LYS A 140 1.47 -14.52 -0.26
N LEU A 141 1.72 -13.77 -1.35
CA LEU A 141 3.03 -13.75 -2.01
C LEU A 141 3.99 -12.73 -1.41
N SER A 142 3.52 -11.61 -0.88
CA SER A 142 4.37 -10.55 -0.34
C SER A 142 5.19 -10.99 0.87
N ALA A 143 4.70 -11.94 1.66
CA ALA A 143 5.39 -12.46 2.84
C ALA A 143 6.41 -13.56 2.51
N GLN A 144 6.47 -14.03 1.26
CA GLN A 144 7.38 -15.11 0.86
C GLN A 144 8.64 -14.54 0.19
N PRO A 145 9.84 -14.86 0.70
CA PRO A 145 11.07 -14.43 0.04
C PRO A 145 11.27 -15.22 -1.25
N PHE A 146 11.51 -14.53 -2.34
CA PHE A 146 11.86 -15.14 -3.65
C PHE A 146 13.36 -15.46 -3.72
N THR A 147 13.81 -16.35 -2.86
CA THR A 147 15.23 -16.70 -2.72
C THR A 147 15.71 -17.80 -3.66
N SER A 148 14.81 -18.51 -4.33
CA SER A 148 15.13 -19.65 -5.20
C SER A 148 14.37 -19.58 -6.51
N PHE A 149 15.06 -19.93 -7.61
CA PHE A 149 14.47 -20.07 -8.92
C PHE A 149 13.28 -21.05 -8.92
N TRP A 150 13.37 -22.15 -8.18
CA TRP A 150 12.28 -23.11 -8.04
C TRP A 150 11.06 -22.54 -7.32
N THR A 151 11.27 -21.63 -6.38
CA THR A 151 10.16 -20.91 -5.72
C THR A 151 9.43 -20.04 -6.74
N MET A 152 10.14 -19.37 -7.63
CA MET A 152 9.53 -18.56 -8.70
C MET A 152 8.72 -19.44 -9.67
N ILE A 153 9.25 -20.59 -10.10
CA ILE A 153 8.52 -21.52 -10.99
C ILE A 153 7.22 -21.99 -10.35
N LYS A 154 7.22 -22.31 -9.07
CA LYS A 154 5.99 -22.70 -8.33
C LYS A 154 4.93 -21.60 -8.29
N GLN A 155 5.32 -20.35 -8.47
CA GLN A 155 4.37 -19.23 -8.49
C GLN A 155 3.78 -18.94 -9.88
N ILE A 156 4.31 -19.54 -10.96
CA ILE A 156 3.82 -19.32 -12.33
C ILE A 156 2.31 -19.52 -12.48
N PRO A 157 1.68 -20.57 -11.92
CA PRO A 157 0.23 -20.73 -12.01
C PRO A 157 -0.55 -19.55 -11.42
N TYR A 158 -0.07 -18.99 -10.28
CA TYR A 158 -0.66 -17.81 -9.67
C TYR A 158 -0.47 -16.57 -10.54
N LEU A 159 0.73 -16.35 -11.09
CA LEU A 159 1.03 -15.23 -11.97
C LEU A 159 0.15 -15.25 -13.23
N ILE A 160 -0.09 -16.44 -13.82
CA ILE A 160 -1.00 -16.62 -14.96
C ILE A 160 -2.44 -16.32 -14.52
N LYS A 161 -2.90 -16.90 -13.40
CA LYS A 161 -4.24 -16.67 -12.89
C LYS A 161 -4.51 -15.17 -12.62
N LEU A 162 -3.53 -14.47 -12.04
CA LEU A 162 -3.61 -13.03 -11.72
C LEU A 162 -3.39 -12.15 -12.96
N LYS A 163 -3.19 -12.73 -14.15
CA LYS A 163 -2.91 -11.97 -15.38
C LYS A 163 -1.73 -11.00 -15.24
N SER A 164 -0.73 -11.36 -14.43
CA SER A 164 0.43 -10.51 -14.10
C SER A 164 1.32 -10.17 -15.31
N TYR A 165 1.06 -10.78 -16.46
CA TYR A 165 1.70 -10.48 -17.74
C TYR A 165 1.08 -9.26 -18.45
N LEU A 166 -0.03 -8.73 -17.95
CA LEU A 166 -0.68 -7.54 -18.52
C LEU A 166 -0.13 -6.29 -17.84
N SER A 167 -0.06 -5.19 -18.58
CA SER A 167 0.10 -3.87 -17.96
C SER A 167 -1.18 -3.49 -17.20
N VAL A 168 -1.06 -2.59 -16.22
CA VAL A 168 -2.21 -2.08 -15.46
C VAL A 168 -3.25 -1.46 -16.41
N SER A 169 -2.79 -0.63 -17.35
CA SER A 169 -3.69 -0.03 -18.36
C SER A 169 -4.42 -1.09 -19.18
N SER A 170 -3.70 -2.11 -19.72
CA SER A 170 -4.31 -3.22 -20.47
C SER A 170 -5.27 -4.05 -19.63
N PHE A 171 -5.06 -4.14 -18.33
CA PHE A 171 -5.96 -4.84 -17.43
C PHE A 171 -7.23 -4.01 -17.18
N VAL A 172 -7.08 -2.73 -16.81
CA VAL A 172 -8.22 -1.84 -16.49
C VAL A 172 -9.08 -1.57 -17.72
N SER A 173 -8.48 -1.42 -18.93
CA SER A 173 -9.20 -1.19 -20.18
C SER A 173 -10.12 -2.34 -20.63
N LYS A 174 -10.08 -3.49 -19.97
CA LYS A 174 -11.10 -4.55 -20.17
C LYS A 174 -12.45 -4.17 -19.61
N TYR A 175 -12.47 -3.34 -18.57
CA TYR A 175 -13.66 -2.96 -17.79
C TYR A 175 -14.06 -1.52 -17.99
N ILE A 176 -13.09 -0.64 -18.14
CA ILE A 176 -13.28 0.80 -18.34
C ILE A 176 -12.79 1.15 -19.74
N LYS A 177 -13.67 1.72 -20.57
CA LYS A 177 -13.39 2.08 -21.97
C LYS A 177 -13.15 3.55 -22.17
N ASN A 178 -13.71 4.39 -21.31
CA ASN A 178 -13.55 5.83 -21.40
C ASN A 178 -12.10 6.21 -21.08
N THR A 179 -11.40 6.78 -22.06
CA THR A 179 -9.97 7.13 -21.97
C THR A 179 -9.67 8.24 -20.96
N LYS A 180 -10.68 9.00 -20.53
CA LYS A 180 -10.52 10.09 -19.57
C LYS A 180 -10.40 9.58 -18.14
N ILE A 181 -11.02 8.44 -17.84
CA ILE A 181 -11.02 7.83 -16.51
C ILE A 181 -10.24 6.51 -16.46
N LEU A 182 -9.68 6.08 -17.58
CA LEU A 182 -8.74 4.97 -17.70
C LEU A 182 -7.34 5.43 -17.25
#